data_95e5020093934e808e5ce7f286cbcfd0
#
_entry.id   95e5020093934e808e5ce7f286cbcfd0
#
_cell.length_a   1.000
_cell.length_b   1.000
_cell.length_c   1.000
_cell.angle_alpha   90.00
_cell.angle_beta   90.00
_cell.angle_gamma   90.00
#
_symmetry.space_group_name_H-M   'P 1'
#
loop_
_entity.id
_entity.type
_entity.pdbx_description
1 polymer ?
#
loop_
_entity_poly.entity_id
_entity_poly.type
_entity_poly.pdbx_seq_one_letter_code
_entity_poly.pdbx_strand_id
1 'polypeptide(L)'
;MNNTSNHSVSLVERSNINISGVNKIESFDKEDFLLETVMGYMSIKGEGLEMVKLDTIEGKVVIKGKVNSMMYLDTVKKKNKDESLLNRLFKWYL
;
A
#
# COMPACT_ATOMS: atom_id res chain seq x y z
N MET A 1 14.49 -16.05 7.29
CA MET A 1 14.31 -15.68 7.25
C MET A 1 13.94 -15.07 7.70
N ASN A 2 13.95 -15.07 7.69
CA ASN A 2 13.73 -14.53 7.83
C ASN A 2 13.27 -13.76 8.29
N ASN A 3 13.08 -13.46 8.55
CA ASN A 3 12.74 -12.85 9.12
C ASN A 3 12.43 -11.78 9.22
N THR A 4 12.52 -11.58 9.06
CA THR A 4 12.69 -10.46 8.71
C THR A 4 11.59 -9.94 8.14
N SER A 5 10.61 -10.42 7.83
CA SER A 5 9.59 -9.88 7.18
C SER A 5 8.52 -9.53 8.08
N ASN A 6 8.78 -8.83 9.08
CA ASN A 6 7.73 -8.38 9.93
C ASN A 6 7.01 -7.27 9.24
N HIS A 7 5.72 -7.32 9.22
CA HIS A 7 4.92 -6.28 8.60
C HIS A 7 4.38 -5.37 9.68
N SER A 8 4.64 -4.09 9.54
CA SER A 8 4.05 -3.14 10.47
C SER A 8 3.74 -1.87 9.70
N VAL A 9 2.81 -1.11 10.20
CA VAL A 9 2.42 0.14 9.59
C VAL A 9 2.30 1.16 10.70
N SER A 10 2.93 2.31 10.53
CA SER A 10 2.75 3.36 11.50
C SER A 10 2.36 4.62 10.76
N LEU A 11 1.43 5.37 11.28
CA LEU A 11 0.96 6.60 10.69
C LEU A 11 1.10 7.68 11.72
N VAL A 12 1.89 8.71 11.41
CA VAL A 12 2.11 9.78 12.35
C VAL A 12 1.48 11.05 11.81
N GLU A 13 0.63 11.62 12.59
CA GLU A 13 -0.04 12.87 12.24
C GLU A 13 -0.71 12.83 10.88
N ARG A 14 -1.23 11.73 10.53
CA ARG A 14 -1.97 11.59 9.31
C ARG A 14 -1.15 11.97 8.08
N SER A 15 0.13 12.07 8.20
CA SER A 15 0.92 12.52 7.09
C SER A 15 2.20 11.75 6.85
N ASN A 16 2.57 10.85 7.70
CA ASN A 16 3.80 10.14 7.53
C ASN A 16 3.57 8.67 7.77
N ILE A 17 3.64 7.85 6.73
CA ILE A 17 3.43 6.43 6.88
C ILE A 17 4.72 5.69 6.73
N ASN A 18 5.00 4.78 7.67
CA ASN A 18 6.14 3.93 7.58
C ASN A 18 5.62 2.50 7.52
N ILE A 19 5.99 1.75 6.50
CA ILE A 19 5.51 0.41 6.34
C ILE A 19 6.67 -0.54 6.17
N SER A 20 6.63 -1.67 6.86
CA SER A 20 7.63 -2.70 6.68
C SER A 20 6.96 -3.96 6.16
N GLY A 21 7.72 -4.90 5.71
CA GLY A 21 7.18 -6.14 5.17
C GLY A 21 6.59 -5.96 3.79
N VAL A 22 7.08 -5.01 3.01
CA VAL A 22 6.56 -4.75 1.70
C VAL A 22 7.33 -5.58 0.68
N ASN A 23 6.61 -6.36 -0.13
CA ASN A 23 7.24 -7.17 -1.16
C ASN A 23 7.44 -6.36 -2.42
N LYS A 24 6.48 -5.54 -2.77
CA LYS A 24 6.64 -4.69 -3.92
C LYS A 24 5.56 -3.65 -4.01
N ILE A 25 5.77 -2.64 -4.80
CA ILE A 25 4.80 -1.60 -5.01
C ILE A 25 4.15 -1.87 -6.34
N GLU A 26 2.84 -2.12 -6.33
CA GLU A 26 2.15 -2.45 -7.56
C GLU A 26 1.86 -1.20 -8.38
N SER A 27 1.47 -0.14 -7.75
CA SER A 27 1.22 1.10 -8.45
C SER A 27 1.19 2.24 -7.46
N PHE A 28 1.44 3.43 -7.93
CA PHE A 28 1.37 4.57 -7.04
C PHE A 28 1.22 5.86 -7.82
N ASP A 29 0.55 6.81 -7.24
CA ASP A 29 0.51 8.15 -7.75
C ASP A 29 0.20 9.08 -6.58
N LYS A 30 -0.09 10.33 -6.81
CA LYS A 30 -0.27 11.27 -5.72
C LYS A 30 -1.47 11.01 -4.87
N GLU A 31 -2.40 10.24 -5.34
CA GLU A 31 -3.58 9.98 -4.56
C GLU A 31 -3.76 8.54 -4.15
N ASP A 32 -2.90 7.67 -4.60
CA ASP A 32 -3.17 6.28 -4.44
C ASP A 32 -1.91 5.45 -4.46
N PHE A 33 -1.74 4.55 -3.53
CA PHE A 33 -0.66 3.60 -3.55
C PHE A 33 -1.24 2.22 -3.36
N LEU A 34 -0.78 1.26 -4.16
CA LEU A 34 -1.17 -0.12 -3.97
C LEU A 34 0.09 -0.92 -3.77
N LEU A 35 0.22 -1.55 -2.64
CA LEU A 35 1.40 -2.29 -2.27
C LEU A 35 1.08 -3.75 -2.02
N GLU A 36 2.03 -4.60 -2.23
CA GLU A 36 1.88 -5.98 -1.86
C GLU A 36 2.74 -6.17 -0.63
N THR A 37 2.17 -6.64 0.45
CA THR A 37 2.93 -6.88 1.67
C THR A 37 2.89 -8.36 2.02
N VAL A 38 3.66 -8.78 2.99
CA VAL A 38 3.64 -10.17 3.40
C VAL A 38 2.32 -10.56 4.02
N MET A 39 1.47 -9.58 4.37
CA MET A 39 0.18 -9.88 4.95
C MET A 39 -0.95 -9.56 3.98
N GLY A 40 -0.66 -9.35 2.70
CA GLY A 40 -1.70 -9.10 1.70
C GLY A 40 -1.52 -7.77 1.03
N TYR A 41 -2.42 -7.44 0.12
CA TYR A 41 -2.32 -6.17 -0.57
C TYR A 41 -2.87 -5.06 0.31
N MET A 42 -2.32 -3.89 0.14
CA MET A 42 -2.73 -2.75 0.95
C MET A 42 -2.91 -1.55 0.05
N SER A 43 -4.00 -0.85 0.19
CA SER A 43 -4.30 0.35 -0.57
C SER A 43 -4.21 1.55 0.36
N ILE A 44 -3.49 2.59 -0.06
CA ILE A 44 -3.39 3.82 0.72
C ILE A 44 -3.90 4.93 -0.16
N LYS A 45 -4.87 5.69 0.31
CA LYS A 45 -5.42 6.77 -0.44
C LYS A 45 -5.23 8.09 0.26
N GLY A 46 -5.01 9.12 -0.49
CA GLY A 46 -4.79 10.42 0.12
C GLY A 46 -4.60 11.51 -0.91
N GLU A 47 -3.91 12.55 -0.55
CA GLU A 47 -3.69 13.69 -1.41
C GLU A 47 -2.24 14.09 -1.30
N GLY A 48 -1.62 14.34 -2.42
CA GLY A 48 -0.24 14.75 -2.42
C GLY A 48 0.70 13.70 -1.87
N LEU A 49 0.38 12.43 -2.07
CA LEU A 49 1.21 11.37 -1.52
C LEU A 49 2.52 11.27 -2.29
N GLU A 50 3.59 11.00 -1.57
CA GLU A 50 4.87 10.95 -2.17
C GLU A 50 5.70 9.90 -1.50
N MET A 51 6.40 9.06 -2.25
CA MET A 51 7.23 8.04 -1.65
C MET A 51 8.55 8.66 -1.32
N VAL A 52 8.88 8.74 -0.06
CA VAL A 52 10.07 9.37 0.40
C VAL A 52 11.21 8.40 0.48
N LYS A 53 10.94 7.14 0.78
CA LYS A 53 11.98 6.17 0.91
C LYS A 53 11.49 4.83 0.48
N LEU A 54 12.30 4.08 -0.23
CA LEU A 54 11.98 2.74 -0.60
C LEU A 54 13.22 1.89 -0.41
N ASP A 55 13.15 0.93 0.50
CA ASP A 55 14.26 0.05 0.73
C ASP A 55 13.81 -1.34 0.31
N THR A 56 14.21 -1.78 -0.88
CA THR A 56 13.74 -3.04 -1.39
C THR A 56 14.41 -4.23 -0.70
N ILE A 57 15.53 -4.02 -0.05
CA ILE A 57 16.16 -5.12 0.61
C ILE A 57 15.47 -5.42 1.92
N GLU A 58 15.08 -4.42 2.66
CA GLU A 58 14.38 -4.66 3.88
C GLU A 58 12.88 -4.56 3.76
N GLY A 59 12.38 -4.19 2.61
CA GLY A 59 10.95 -4.10 2.41
C GLY A 59 10.32 -2.94 3.16
N LYS A 60 11.02 -1.81 3.24
CA LYS A 60 10.48 -0.68 3.96
C LYS A 60 10.14 0.46 3.04
N VAL A 61 9.00 1.06 3.26
CA VAL A 61 8.53 2.16 2.44
C VAL A 61 8.08 3.29 3.35
N VAL A 62 8.46 4.50 3.00
CA VAL A 62 8.00 5.67 3.76
C VAL A 62 7.28 6.57 2.78
N ILE A 63 6.04 6.93 3.09
CA ILE A 63 5.21 7.77 2.26
C ILE A 63 4.78 8.98 3.05
N LYS A 64 4.80 10.14 2.43
CA LYS A 64 4.34 11.34 3.08
C LYS A 64 3.22 11.95 2.28
N GLY A 65 2.37 12.72 2.90
CA GLY A 65 1.24 13.37 2.26
C GLY A 65 0.03 13.27 3.15
N LYS A 66 -1.10 13.73 2.71
CA LYS A 66 -2.26 13.67 3.54
C LYS A 66 -2.93 12.33 3.32
N VAL A 67 -3.02 11.52 4.35
CA VAL A 67 -3.57 10.18 4.24
C VAL A 67 -5.03 10.19 4.57
N ASN A 68 -5.85 9.69 3.64
CA ASN A 68 -7.29 9.63 3.88
C ASN A 68 -7.73 8.25 4.28
N SER A 69 -7.15 7.22 3.75
CA SER A 69 -7.52 5.87 4.16
C SER A 69 -6.43 4.86 3.87
N MET A 70 -6.44 3.77 4.60
CA MET A 70 -5.53 2.66 4.39
C MET A 70 -6.36 1.43 4.56
N MET A 71 -6.25 0.46 3.66
CA MET A 71 -7.10 -0.70 3.73
C MET A 71 -6.42 -1.89 3.13
N TYR A 72 -6.58 -3.06 3.73
CA TYR A 72 -6.08 -4.30 3.17
C TYR A 72 -7.11 -4.80 2.17
N LEU A 73 -6.62 -5.33 1.06
CA LEU A 73 -7.52 -5.82 0.04
C LEU A 73 -7.33 -7.33 -0.07
N ASP A 74 -8.11 -8.04 0.66
CA ASP A 74 -7.98 -9.47 0.68
C ASP A 74 -8.56 -10.14 -0.54
N THR A 75 -9.35 -9.43 -1.31
CA THR A 75 -9.98 -10.09 -2.41
C THR A 75 -9.22 -9.95 -3.71
N VAL A 76 -8.10 -9.28 -3.71
CA VAL A 76 -7.40 -9.14 -4.93
C VAL A 76 -6.70 -10.43 -5.21
N LYS A 77 -7.11 -11.17 -6.21
CA LYS A 77 -6.47 -12.38 -6.45
C LYS A 77 -5.89 -12.26 -7.63
N LYS A 78 -4.82 -12.12 -7.84
CA LYS A 78 -4.23 -11.94 -8.97
C LYS A 78 -4.53 -12.78 -9.99
N LYS A 79 -5.02 -13.69 -9.89
CA LYS A 79 -5.09 -14.52 -10.88
C LYS A 79 -6.03 -14.21 -11.81
N ASN A 80 -6.83 -13.58 -11.85
CA ASN A 80 -7.70 -13.49 -12.76
C ASN A 80 -7.90 -12.35 -13.28
N LYS A 81 -7.18 -11.80 -13.58
CA LYS A 81 -7.42 -10.76 -14.25
C LYS A 81 -8.40 -10.09 -13.72
N ASP A 82 -8.47 -9.72 -12.79
CA ASP A 82 -9.39 -9.19 -12.30
C ASP A 82 -9.62 -7.86 -12.46
N GLU A 83 -9.62 -7.29 -13.56
CA GLU A 83 -9.99 -6.04 -13.75
C GLU A 83 -11.30 -5.81 -13.16
N SER A 84 -12.16 -6.71 -13.13
CA SER A 84 -13.48 -6.50 -12.59
C SER A 84 -13.37 -6.21 -11.10
N LEU A 85 -12.40 -6.78 -10.44
CA LEU A 85 -12.27 -6.51 -9.03
C LEU A 85 -11.79 -5.11 -8.84
N LEU A 86 -10.88 -4.65 -9.65
CA LEU A 86 -10.42 -3.31 -9.52
C LEU A 86 -11.53 -2.33 -9.82
N ASN A 87 -12.37 -2.63 -10.77
CA ASN A 87 -13.46 -1.77 -11.06
C ASN A 87 -14.42 -1.69 -9.89
N ARG A 88 -14.63 -2.79 -9.20
CA ARG A 88 -15.51 -2.75 -8.06
C ARG A 88 -14.89 -1.92 -6.96
N LEU A 89 -13.62 -1.98 -6.79
CA LEU A 89 -13.00 -1.18 -5.77
C LEU A 89 -13.12 0.28 -6.13
N PHE A 90 -12.96 0.62 -7.40
CA PHE A 90 -13.11 1.98 -7.75
C PHE A 90 -14.53 2.47 -7.51
N LYS A 91 -15.53 1.65 -7.75
CA LYS A 91 -16.84 2.10 -7.52
C LYS A 91 -17.03 2.38 -6.08
N TRP A 92 -16.39 1.69 -5.21
CA TRP A 92 -16.56 1.95 -3.82
C TRP A 92 -16.02 3.29 -3.45
N TYR A 93 -15.02 3.78 -4.16
CA TYR A 93 -14.47 5.03 -3.82
C TYR A 93 -15.22 6.15 -4.45
N LEU A 94 -15.94 5.92 -5.47
CA LEU A 94 -16.68 6.95 -6.09
C LEU A 94 -18.05 7.02 -5.51
#